data_3688a605102ae3b5796987af819c846f
#
_entry.id   3688a605102ae3b5796987af819c846f
#
_cell.length_a   1.000
_cell.length_b   1.000
_cell.length_c   1.000
_cell.angle_alpha   90.00
_cell.angle_beta   90.00
_cell.angle_gamma   90.00
#
_symmetry.space_group_name_H-M   'P 1'
#
loop_
_entity.id
_entity.type
_entity.pdbx_description
1 polymer ?
#
loop_
_entity_poly.entity_id
_entity_poly.type
_entity_poly.pdbx_seq_one_letter_code
_entity_poly.pdbx_strand_id
1 'polypeptide(L)'
;MEEALDFFENVPFIRRKIQTLYDVGLSYIKLGQPSTTLSGGEAQRIKLATELSRRSTGKTVYILDEPTTGLHFADVHKLTEILQRLAEGGNTVIVIEHNLDVIKTADYIIDMGPEGGDGGGTVIAQGTPEEIAEVKESYTGYYVKHYLEKATSQKR
;
A
#
# COMPACT_ATOMS: atom_id res chain seq x y z
N MET A 1 5.92 -2.11 -19.54
CA MET A 1 6.71 -3.12 -18.78
C MET A 1 6.50 -4.54 -19.26
N GLU A 2 5.32 -4.93 -19.72
CA GLU A 2 5.03 -6.29 -20.22
C GLU A 2 5.99 -6.70 -21.34
N GLU A 3 6.07 -5.92 -22.42
CA GLU A 3 7.03 -6.17 -23.52
C GLU A 3 8.49 -6.29 -23.04
N ALA A 4 8.84 -5.55 -21.98
CA ALA A 4 10.20 -5.63 -21.43
C ALA A 4 10.43 -6.92 -20.62
N LEU A 5 9.40 -7.44 -19.95
CA LEU A 5 9.47 -8.74 -19.27
C LEU A 5 9.71 -9.88 -20.25
N ASP A 6 9.02 -9.83 -21.40
CA ASP A 6 9.18 -10.80 -22.46
C ASP A 6 10.55 -10.68 -23.15
N PHE A 7 10.97 -9.45 -23.46
CA PHE A 7 12.25 -9.18 -24.09
C PHE A 7 13.45 -9.64 -23.24
N PHE A 8 13.36 -9.45 -21.92
CA PHE A 8 14.41 -9.84 -20.98
C PHE A 8 14.17 -11.20 -20.31
N GLU A 9 13.34 -12.07 -20.89
CA GLU A 9 13.01 -13.38 -20.34
C GLU A 9 14.27 -14.19 -19.98
N ASN A 10 15.28 -14.17 -20.85
CA ASN A 10 16.53 -14.92 -20.69
C ASN A 10 17.61 -14.17 -19.90
N VAL A 11 17.30 -13.02 -19.30
CA VAL A 11 18.22 -12.22 -18.47
C VAL A 11 17.65 -12.07 -17.06
N PRO A 12 17.79 -13.07 -16.17
CA PRO A 12 17.08 -13.16 -14.89
C PRO A 12 17.26 -11.94 -13.98
N PHE A 13 18.45 -11.34 -13.98
CA PHE A 13 18.74 -10.17 -13.15
C PHE A 13 17.93 -8.94 -13.57
N ILE A 14 17.82 -8.69 -14.87
CA ILE A 14 17.03 -7.56 -15.41
C ILE A 14 15.55 -7.86 -15.24
N ARG A 15 15.12 -9.07 -15.66
CA ARG A 15 13.73 -9.50 -15.55
C ARG A 15 13.18 -9.35 -14.14
N ARG A 16 13.92 -9.75 -13.11
CA ARG A 16 13.52 -9.62 -11.71
C ARG A 16 13.25 -8.16 -11.31
N LYS A 17 14.08 -7.22 -11.76
CA LYS A 17 13.89 -5.79 -11.47
C LYS A 17 12.65 -5.23 -12.16
N ILE A 18 12.43 -5.61 -13.43
CA ILE A 18 11.24 -5.20 -14.19
C ILE A 18 9.98 -5.82 -13.56
N GLN A 19 10.04 -7.08 -13.15
CA GLN A 19 8.93 -7.74 -12.44
C GLN A 19 8.57 -6.99 -11.15
N THR A 20 9.55 -6.56 -10.36
CA THR A 20 9.27 -5.78 -9.15
C THR A 20 8.56 -4.46 -9.45
N LEU A 21 8.94 -3.77 -10.54
CA LEU A 21 8.22 -2.56 -10.98
C LEU A 21 6.79 -2.88 -11.44
N TYR A 22 6.60 -3.98 -12.13
CA TYR A 22 5.27 -4.46 -12.52
C TYR A 22 4.39 -4.76 -11.30
N ASP A 23 4.96 -5.45 -10.31
CA ASP A 23 4.25 -5.87 -9.10
C ASP A 23 3.78 -4.68 -8.24
N VAL A 24 4.52 -3.57 -8.23
CA VAL A 24 4.10 -2.33 -7.53
C VAL A 24 3.10 -1.48 -8.32
N GLY A 25 2.49 -2.03 -9.37
CA GLY A 25 1.47 -1.34 -10.17
C GLY A 25 2.02 -0.32 -11.16
N LEU A 26 3.27 -0.50 -11.62
CA LEU A 26 3.91 0.36 -12.62
C LEU A 26 4.02 -0.32 -14.00
N SER A 27 3.07 -1.20 -14.34
CA SER A 27 3.06 -1.94 -15.60
C SER A 27 3.02 -1.05 -16.84
N TYR A 28 2.41 0.13 -16.73
CA TYR A 28 2.19 1.09 -17.82
C TYR A 28 3.38 2.01 -18.10
N ILE A 29 4.31 2.21 -17.17
CA ILE A 29 5.47 3.08 -17.41
C ILE A 29 6.43 2.47 -18.43
N LYS A 30 7.18 3.34 -19.11
CA LYS A 30 8.16 2.93 -20.14
C LYS A 30 9.57 2.95 -19.57
N LEU A 31 10.39 1.97 -19.98
CA LEU A 31 11.83 2.03 -19.71
C LEU A 31 12.43 3.27 -20.40
N GLY A 32 13.27 4.02 -19.66
CA GLY A 32 13.84 5.28 -20.15
C GLY A 32 12.93 6.51 -20.00
N GLN A 33 11.75 6.36 -19.39
CA GLN A 33 10.89 7.51 -19.10
C GLN A 33 11.60 8.47 -18.14
N PRO A 34 11.62 9.80 -18.43
CA PRO A 34 12.23 10.78 -17.53
C PRO A 34 11.54 10.82 -16.17
N SER A 35 12.31 10.87 -15.08
CA SER A 35 11.76 10.92 -13.71
C SER A 35 10.88 12.14 -13.44
N THR A 36 11.09 13.23 -14.16
CA THR A 36 10.28 14.46 -14.08
C THR A 36 8.85 14.30 -14.60
N THR A 37 8.56 13.22 -15.32
CA THR A 37 7.20 12.90 -15.82
C THR A 37 6.41 12.00 -14.89
N LEU A 38 7.02 11.57 -13.78
CA LEU A 38 6.39 10.71 -12.80
C LEU A 38 5.58 11.53 -11.78
N SER A 39 4.42 11.03 -11.44
CA SER A 39 3.64 11.53 -10.29
C SER A 39 4.34 11.18 -8.97
N GLY A 40 3.94 11.85 -7.87
CA GLY A 40 4.47 11.56 -6.54
C GLY A 40 4.29 10.08 -6.14
N GLY A 41 3.11 9.52 -6.37
CA GLY A 41 2.83 8.12 -6.10
C GLY A 41 3.66 7.14 -6.95
N GLU A 42 3.88 7.45 -8.24
CA GLU A 42 4.76 6.64 -9.09
C GLU A 42 6.21 6.66 -8.61
N ALA A 43 6.71 7.84 -8.21
CA ALA A 43 8.05 7.98 -7.67
C ALA A 43 8.23 7.20 -6.36
N GLN A 44 7.22 7.20 -5.48
CA GLN A 44 7.23 6.40 -4.25
C GLN A 44 7.27 4.89 -4.58
N ARG A 45 6.45 4.43 -5.52
CA ARG A 45 6.42 3.01 -5.92
C ARG A 45 7.72 2.56 -6.56
N ILE A 46 8.42 3.42 -7.31
CA ILE A 46 9.76 3.11 -7.83
C ILE A 46 10.76 2.93 -6.67
N LYS A 47 10.71 3.79 -5.65
CA LYS A 47 11.54 3.62 -4.45
C LYS A 47 11.22 2.32 -3.74
N LEU A 48 9.93 2.02 -3.56
CA LEU A 48 9.47 0.77 -2.96
C LEU A 48 9.97 -0.45 -3.75
N ALA A 49 9.85 -0.45 -5.09
CA ALA A 49 10.38 -1.50 -5.95
C ALA A 49 11.89 -1.67 -5.79
N THR A 50 12.62 -0.57 -5.62
CA THR A 50 14.07 -0.60 -5.38
C THR A 50 14.40 -1.29 -4.06
N GLU A 51 13.68 -0.97 -2.99
CA GLU A 51 13.86 -1.61 -1.68
C GLU A 51 13.48 -3.10 -1.70
N LEU A 52 12.37 -3.46 -2.35
CA LEU A 52 11.94 -4.84 -2.54
C LEU A 52 12.95 -5.70 -3.32
N SER A 53 13.72 -5.08 -4.22
CA SER A 53 14.76 -5.78 -4.97
C SER A 53 16.00 -6.09 -4.13
N ARG A 54 16.13 -5.49 -2.93
CA ARG A 54 17.22 -5.73 -1.98
C ARG A 54 16.85 -6.87 -1.04
N ARG A 55 17.87 -7.43 -0.39
CA ARG A 55 17.67 -8.43 0.67
C ARG A 55 17.14 -7.71 1.92
N SER A 56 15.96 -8.07 2.39
CA SER A 56 15.40 -7.55 3.63
C SER A 56 16.28 -7.96 4.83
N THR A 57 16.49 -7.02 5.75
CA THR A 57 17.16 -7.28 7.04
C THR A 57 16.15 -7.54 8.17
N GLY A 58 14.86 -7.32 7.94
CA GLY A 58 13.81 -7.42 8.96
C GLY A 58 13.89 -6.35 10.06
N LYS A 59 14.58 -5.22 9.79
CA LYS A 59 14.79 -4.13 10.78
C LYS A 59 14.61 -2.75 10.13
N THR A 60 13.78 -2.66 9.10
CA THR A 60 13.55 -1.40 8.36
C THR A 60 12.18 -0.84 8.73
N VAL A 61 12.08 0.47 8.86
CA VAL A 61 10.82 1.20 8.95
C VAL A 61 10.54 1.81 7.58
N TYR A 62 9.43 1.43 6.97
CA TYR A 62 8.92 2.01 5.74
C TYR A 62 7.78 2.97 6.07
N ILE A 63 7.86 4.20 5.58
CA ILE A 63 6.80 5.19 5.71
C ILE A 63 6.36 5.56 4.29
N LEU A 64 5.10 5.30 3.99
CA LEU A 64 4.48 5.58 2.70
C LEU A 64 3.31 6.55 2.87
N ASP A 65 3.29 7.57 2.03
CA ASP A 65 2.26 8.61 2.04
C ASP A 65 1.40 8.46 0.78
N GLU A 66 0.13 8.08 0.96
CA GLU A 66 -0.85 7.82 -0.09
C GLU A 66 -0.32 6.97 -1.27
N PRO A 67 0.28 5.81 -1.02
CA PRO A 67 0.92 5.02 -2.08
C PRO A 67 -0.06 4.47 -3.12
N THR A 68 -1.38 4.49 -2.83
CA THR A 68 -2.41 4.07 -3.80
C THR A 68 -2.85 5.16 -4.76
N THR A 69 -2.38 6.40 -4.60
CA THR A 69 -2.75 7.51 -5.46
C THR A 69 -2.47 7.19 -6.93
N GLY A 70 -3.51 7.32 -7.77
CA GLY A 70 -3.44 7.06 -9.21
C GLY A 70 -3.35 5.57 -9.60
N LEU A 71 -3.51 4.63 -8.67
CA LEU A 71 -3.59 3.21 -8.97
C LEU A 71 -5.00 2.79 -9.42
N HIS A 72 -5.04 1.84 -10.36
CA HIS A 72 -6.25 1.11 -10.66
C HIS A 72 -6.53 0.10 -9.53
N PHE A 73 -7.80 -0.24 -9.31
CA PHE A 73 -8.25 -1.15 -8.25
C PHE A 73 -7.44 -2.46 -8.18
N ALA A 74 -7.16 -3.09 -9.32
CA ALA A 74 -6.38 -4.33 -9.36
C ALA A 74 -4.93 -4.15 -8.87
N ASP A 75 -4.35 -2.98 -9.05
CA ASP A 75 -2.98 -2.69 -8.63
C ASP A 75 -2.89 -2.30 -7.16
N VAL A 76 -3.98 -1.75 -6.58
CA VAL A 76 -4.10 -1.54 -5.12
C VAL A 76 -3.94 -2.86 -4.38
N HIS A 77 -4.60 -3.92 -4.86
CA HIS A 77 -4.50 -5.24 -4.24
C HIS A 77 -3.06 -5.80 -4.26
N LYS A 78 -2.38 -5.71 -5.42
CA LYS A 78 -0.97 -6.12 -5.54
C LYS A 78 -0.06 -5.32 -4.59
N LEU A 79 -0.27 -4.01 -4.51
CA LEU A 79 0.50 -3.16 -3.58
C LEU A 79 0.28 -3.59 -2.13
N THR A 80 -0.96 -3.86 -1.75
CA THR A 80 -1.31 -4.33 -0.40
C THR A 80 -0.60 -5.64 -0.05
N GLU A 81 -0.59 -6.63 -0.96
CA GLU A 81 0.14 -7.89 -0.77
C GLU A 81 1.65 -7.66 -0.56
N ILE A 82 2.21 -6.68 -1.26
CA ILE A 82 3.61 -6.32 -1.12
C ILE A 82 3.90 -5.72 0.26
N LEU A 83 3.04 -4.80 0.72
CA LEU A 83 3.17 -4.17 2.03
C LEU A 83 3.08 -5.22 3.15
N GLN A 84 2.15 -6.17 3.03
CA GLN A 84 2.03 -7.29 3.96
C GLN A 84 3.29 -8.16 3.99
N ARG A 85 3.82 -8.54 2.83
CA ARG A 85 5.08 -9.31 2.76
C ARG A 85 6.27 -8.57 3.39
N LEU A 86 6.32 -7.24 3.30
CA LEU A 86 7.34 -6.45 3.99
C LEU A 86 7.19 -6.53 5.50
N ALA A 87 5.97 -6.43 6.02
CA ALA A 87 5.68 -6.54 7.45
C ALA A 87 5.99 -7.95 7.97
N GLU A 88 5.55 -9.00 7.28
CA GLU A 88 5.85 -10.40 7.58
C GLU A 88 7.36 -10.69 7.58
N GLY A 89 8.13 -9.96 6.77
CA GLY A 89 9.59 -10.00 6.76
C GLY A 89 10.26 -9.38 7.99
N GLY A 90 9.51 -8.99 9.02
CA GLY A 90 9.97 -8.42 10.28
C GLY A 90 10.20 -6.91 10.24
N ASN A 91 9.76 -6.23 9.18
CA ASN A 91 9.87 -4.78 9.08
C ASN A 91 8.63 -4.09 9.69
N THR A 92 8.76 -2.80 9.99
CA THR A 92 7.63 -1.95 10.34
C THR A 92 7.18 -1.18 9.10
N VAL A 93 5.90 -1.27 8.76
CA VAL A 93 5.32 -0.56 7.61
C VAL A 93 4.25 0.40 8.11
N ILE A 94 4.47 1.69 7.92
CA ILE A 94 3.54 2.76 8.27
C ILE A 94 3.01 3.34 6.96
N VAL A 95 1.69 3.32 6.80
CA VAL A 95 1.03 3.81 5.59
C VAL A 95 0.03 4.89 5.97
N ILE A 96 0.17 6.07 5.39
CA ILE A 96 -0.83 7.12 5.47
C ILE A 96 -1.77 6.90 4.29
N GLU A 97 -3.02 6.57 4.58
CA GLU A 97 -3.99 6.18 3.55
C GLU A 97 -5.44 6.54 3.93
N HIS A 98 -6.24 6.76 2.91
CA HIS A 98 -7.69 6.89 3.00
C HIS A 98 -8.42 5.81 2.18
N ASN A 99 -7.68 4.97 1.47
CA ASN A 99 -8.22 3.86 0.71
C ASN A 99 -8.61 2.71 1.65
N LEU A 100 -9.90 2.43 1.76
CA LEU A 100 -10.44 1.40 2.65
C LEU A 100 -9.96 -0.03 2.31
N ASP A 101 -9.59 -0.30 1.06
CA ASP A 101 -9.05 -1.61 0.68
C ASP A 101 -7.67 -1.87 1.28
N VAL A 102 -6.90 -0.82 1.55
CA VAL A 102 -5.64 -0.89 2.30
C VAL A 102 -5.91 -0.88 3.80
N ILE A 103 -6.71 0.07 4.30
CA ILE A 103 -6.99 0.27 5.73
C ILE A 103 -7.49 -1.01 6.40
N LYS A 104 -8.44 -1.72 5.76
CA LYS A 104 -9.02 -2.97 6.29
C LYS A 104 -8.02 -4.12 6.44
N THR A 105 -6.85 -4.03 5.83
CA THR A 105 -5.79 -5.06 5.87
C THR A 105 -4.68 -4.74 6.85
N ALA A 106 -4.76 -3.60 7.53
CA ALA A 106 -3.78 -3.19 8.51
C ALA A 106 -3.86 -4.05 9.78
N ASP A 107 -2.73 -4.33 10.41
CA ASP A 107 -2.68 -4.97 11.72
C ASP A 107 -3.10 -3.99 12.83
N TYR A 108 -2.84 -2.70 12.60
CA TYR A 108 -3.12 -1.63 13.55
C TYR A 108 -3.44 -0.33 12.83
N ILE A 109 -4.49 0.37 13.28
CA ILE A 109 -4.94 1.64 12.72
C ILE A 109 -4.76 2.74 13.77
N ILE A 110 -4.28 3.90 13.34
CA ILE A 110 -4.29 5.15 14.09
C ILE A 110 -5.16 6.11 13.31
N ASP A 111 -6.37 6.36 13.81
CA ASP A 111 -7.35 7.25 13.17
C ASP A 111 -7.19 8.67 13.66
N MET A 112 -6.94 9.58 12.72
CA MET A 112 -6.66 10.99 12.98
C MET A 112 -7.85 11.84 12.57
N GLY A 113 -8.25 12.81 13.40
CA GLY A 113 -9.36 13.69 13.04
C GLY A 113 -9.78 14.62 14.19
N PRO A 114 -11.08 15.00 14.30
CA PRO A 114 -12.21 14.66 13.40
C PRO A 114 -12.18 15.37 12.05
N GLU A 115 -11.49 16.51 11.95
CA GLU A 115 -11.40 17.33 10.74
C GLU A 115 -9.96 17.39 10.23
N GLY A 116 -9.75 18.01 9.06
CA GLY A 116 -8.44 18.31 8.52
C GLY A 116 -7.96 19.71 8.92
N GLY A 117 -6.67 20.01 8.71
CA GLY A 117 -6.08 21.32 8.99
C GLY A 117 -6.05 21.69 10.48
N ASP A 118 -6.30 22.96 10.80
CA ASP A 118 -6.19 23.50 12.17
C ASP A 118 -7.22 22.91 13.16
N GLY A 119 -8.31 22.33 12.68
CA GLY A 119 -9.34 21.65 13.48
C GLY A 119 -9.11 20.15 13.68
N GLY A 120 -8.05 19.60 13.09
CA GLY A 120 -7.75 18.16 13.09
C GLY A 120 -6.45 17.81 13.81
N GLY A 121 -5.93 16.63 13.47
CA GLY A 121 -4.61 16.21 13.95
C GLY A 121 -4.58 15.60 15.35
N THR A 122 -5.73 15.29 15.93
CA THR A 122 -5.81 14.50 17.17
C THR A 122 -6.08 13.02 16.85
N VAL A 123 -5.57 12.11 17.67
CA VAL A 123 -5.91 10.70 17.58
C VAL A 123 -7.33 10.50 18.14
N ILE A 124 -8.27 10.09 17.28
CA ILE A 124 -9.66 9.80 17.67
C ILE A 124 -9.77 8.39 18.21
N ALA A 125 -9.11 7.45 17.53
CA ALA A 125 -9.14 6.05 17.85
C ALA A 125 -7.83 5.37 17.42
N GLN A 126 -7.47 4.28 18.09
CA GLN A 126 -6.34 3.45 17.71
C GLN A 126 -6.59 2.01 18.14
N GLY A 127 -6.18 1.05 17.33
CA GLY A 127 -6.38 -0.37 17.60
C GLY A 127 -6.40 -1.21 16.32
N THR A 128 -6.80 -2.46 16.45
CA THR A 128 -7.05 -3.33 15.29
C THR A 128 -8.25 -2.83 14.48
N PRO A 129 -8.42 -3.25 13.23
CA PRO A 129 -9.61 -2.91 12.44
C PRO A 129 -10.92 -3.23 13.16
N GLU A 130 -10.99 -4.35 13.89
CA GLU A 130 -12.15 -4.76 14.67
C GLU A 130 -12.43 -3.84 15.85
N GLU A 131 -11.38 -3.40 16.56
CA GLU A 131 -11.50 -2.47 17.68
C GLU A 131 -11.94 -1.09 17.21
N ILE A 132 -11.36 -0.59 16.11
CA ILE A 132 -11.74 0.70 15.50
C ILE A 132 -13.18 0.67 15.01
N ALA A 133 -13.67 -0.44 14.47
CA ALA A 133 -15.04 -0.61 14.00
C ALA A 133 -16.10 -0.40 15.10
N GLU A 134 -15.74 -0.53 16.38
CA GLU A 134 -16.65 -0.31 17.51
C GLU A 134 -16.59 1.13 18.07
N VAL A 135 -15.68 1.98 17.58
CA VAL A 135 -15.55 3.38 18.02
C VAL A 135 -16.53 4.26 17.25
N LYS A 136 -17.53 4.79 17.94
CA LYS A 136 -18.61 5.57 17.32
C LYS A 136 -18.17 6.90 16.71
N GLU A 137 -17.13 7.49 17.27
CA GLU A 137 -16.56 8.77 16.86
C GLU A 137 -15.66 8.62 15.63
N SER A 138 -15.26 7.39 15.27
CA SER A 138 -14.39 7.08 14.14
C SER A 138 -15.20 6.93 12.86
N TYR A 139 -15.02 7.85 11.90
CA TYR A 139 -15.54 7.69 10.55
C TYR A 139 -14.88 6.49 9.84
N THR A 140 -13.58 6.32 10.01
CA THR A 140 -12.84 5.17 9.49
C THR A 140 -13.43 3.87 10.03
N GLY A 141 -13.69 3.79 11.33
CA GLY A 141 -14.32 2.64 11.97
C GLY A 141 -15.69 2.32 11.42
N TYR A 142 -16.53 3.33 11.17
CA TYR A 142 -17.84 3.13 10.55
C TYR A 142 -17.75 2.41 9.19
N TYR A 143 -16.82 2.82 8.33
CA TYR A 143 -16.64 2.19 7.02
C TYR A 143 -15.97 0.82 7.12
N VAL A 144 -14.98 0.64 7.99
CA VAL A 144 -14.33 -0.65 8.23
C VAL A 144 -15.33 -1.69 8.72
N LYS A 145 -16.24 -1.34 9.64
CA LYS A 145 -17.30 -2.22 10.11
C LYS A 145 -18.13 -2.82 8.98
N HIS A 146 -18.50 -2.01 8.02
CA HIS A 146 -19.27 -2.46 6.85
C HIS A 146 -18.53 -3.51 6.01
N TYR A 147 -17.20 -3.39 5.90
CA TYR A 147 -16.38 -4.38 5.20
C TYR A 147 -16.27 -5.69 5.99
N LEU A 148 -16.09 -5.63 7.30
CA LEU A 148 -16.00 -6.81 8.18
C LEU A 148 -17.31 -7.62 8.17
N GLU A 149 -18.46 -6.94 8.21
CA GLU A 149 -19.78 -7.56 8.16
C GLU A 149 -20.02 -8.28 6.83
N LYS A 150 -19.67 -7.67 5.69
CA LYS A 150 -19.78 -8.30 4.36
C LYS A 150 -18.89 -9.54 4.23
N ALA A 151 -17.66 -9.48 4.73
CA ALA A 151 -16.74 -10.62 4.70
C ALA A 151 -17.27 -11.81 5.51
N THR A 152 -17.95 -11.54 6.61
CA THR A 152 -18.57 -12.58 7.45
C THR A 152 -19.81 -13.19 6.79
N SER A 153 -20.57 -12.41 6.03
CA SER A 153 -21.79 -12.85 5.33
C SER A 153 -21.50 -13.76 4.11
N GLN A 154 -20.34 -13.60 3.48
CA GLN A 154 -19.93 -14.41 2.32
C GLN A 154 -19.32 -15.78 2.71
N LYS A 155 -19.02 -16.00 3.99
CA LYS A 155 -18.50 -17.28 4.51
C LYS A 155 -19.58 -18.23 5.04
N ARG A 156 -20.85 -17.83 4.94
CA ARG A 156 -22.03 -18.65 5.27
C ARG A 156 -22.75 -19.10 3.99
#